data_226e3a14472e5eae1e618212ae9d646c
#
_entry.id   226e3a14472e5eae1e618212ae9d646c
#
_cell.length_a   1.000
_cell.length_b   1.000
_cell.length_c   1.000
_cell.angle_alpha   90.00
_cell.angle_beta   90.00
_cell.angle_gamma   90.00
#
_symmetry.space_group_name_H-M   'P 1'
#
loop_
_entity.id
_entity.type
_entity.pdbx_description
1 polymer ?
#
loop_
_entity_poly.entity_id
_entity_poly.type
_entity_poly.pdbx_seq_one_letter_code
_entity_poly.pdbx_strand_id
1 'polypeptide(L)'
;MHNEWNIELSFEEDGTTTACDARLVGVRAPALNAHAESVRSAADRPTDRIGEEVAASRALDMLARKLHAQADGDIEDASMRPAYLIY
;
A
#
# COMPACT_ATOMS: atom_id res chain seq x y z
N MET A 1 7.21 -2.51 -25.71
CA MET A 1 8.09 -2.25 -24.54
C MET A 1 7.43 -2.83 -23.29
N HIS A 2 8.21 -3.50 -22.44
CA HIS A 2 7.71 -4.14 -21.24
C HIS A 2 8.32 -3.47 -20.00
N ASN A 3 7.50 -3.19 -19.02
CA ASN A 3 7.96 -2.69 -17.74
C ASN A 3 7.15 -3.33 -16.61
N GLU A 4 7.80 -3.67 -15.51
CA GLU A 4 7.15 -4.28 -14.37
C GLU A 4 7.45 -3.49 -13.10
N TRP A 5 6.41 -3.32 -12.29
CA TRP A 5 6.55 -2.83 -10.94
C TRP A 5 6.16 -3.95 -9.99
N ASN A 6 6.76 -3.94 -8.83
CA ASN A 6 6.45 -4.92 -7.79
C ASN A 6 6.09 -4.20 -6.50
N ILE A 7 5.33 -4.85 -5.67
CA ILE A 7 5.05 -4.37 -4.33
C ILE A 7 5.64 -5.36 -3.36
N GLU A 8 6.54 -4.87 -2.51
CA GLU A 8 7.12 -5.67 -1.45
C GLU A 8 6.34 -5.46 -0.18
N LEU A 9 5.91 -6.54 0.43
CA LEU A 9 5.22 -6.52 1.71
C LEU A 9 6.13 -7.12 2.77
N SER A 10 6.36 -6.39 3.84
CA SER A 10 7.09 -6.89 4.98
C SER A 10 6.23 -6.79 6.23
N PHE A 11 6.37 -7.76 7.11
CA PHE A 11 5.52 -7.88 8.29
C PHE A 11 6.35 -7.94 9.55
N GLU A 12 5.81 -7.34 10.61
CA GLU A 12 6.33 -7.52 11.95
C GLU A 12 5.18 -7.82 12.89
N GLU A 13 5.38 -8.78 13.76
CA GLU A 13 4.38 -9.17 14.74
C GLU A 13 4.87 -8.89 16.13
N ASP A 14 3.99 -8.37 16.95
CA ASP A 14 4.26 -8.05 18.35
C ASP A 14 3.04 -8.42 19.17
N GLY A 15 3.02 -9.67 19.66
CA GLY A 15 1.90 -10.15 20.46
C GLY A 15 0.59 -10.18 19.70
N THR A 16 -0.22 -9.14 19.88
CA THR A 16 -1.54 -9.04 19.25
C THR A 16 -1.57 -8.17 18.01
N THR A 17 -0.47 -7.48 17.72
CA THR A 17 -0.41 -6.53 16.61
C THR A 17 0.44 -7.07 15.48
N THR A 18 -0.08 -6.99 14.27
CA THR A 18 0.67 -7.28 13.04
C THR A 18 0.78 -6.01 12.24
N ALA A 19 1.99 -5.59 11.95
CA ALA A 19 2.26 -4.42 11.11
C ALA A 19 2.69 -4.88 9.73
N CYS A 20 2.28 -4.12 8.71
CA CYS A 20 2.68 -4.38 7.33
C CYS A 20 3.16 -3.10 6.69
N ASP A 21 4.34 -3.16 6.08
CA ASP A 21 4.84 -2.11 5.21
C ASP A 21 4.72 -2.58 3.77
N ALA A 22 4.08 -1.77 2.92
CA ALA A 22 3.97 -2.02 1.49
C ALA A 22 4.83 -0.99 0.76
N ARG A 23 5.72 -1.45 -0.10
CA ARG A 23 6.62 -0.57 -0.83
C ARG A 23 6.53 -0.86 -2.32
N LEU A 24 6.32 0.19 -3.11
CA LEU A 24 6.31 0.09 -4.56
C LEU A 24 7.75 0.17 -5.07
N VAL A 25 8.14 -0.78 -5.91
CA VAL A 25 9.48 -0.83 -6.49
C VAL A 25 9.39 -1.11 -7.98
N GLY A 26 10.32 -0.56 -8.73
CA GLY A 26 10.39 -0.79 -10.17
C GLY A 26 11.02 0.37 -10.90
N VAL A 27 11.32 0.15 -12.18
CA VAL A 27 11.91 1.18 -13.03
C VAL A 27 10.86 2.27 -13.28
N ARG A 28 11.21 3.49 -12.93
CA ARG A 28 10.32 4.66 -13.04
C ARG A 28 9.09 4.61 -12.15
N ALA A 29 9.06 3.69 -11.20
CA ALA A 29 7.99 3.69 -10.21
C ALA A 29 8.20 4.86 -9.22
N PRO A 30 7.13 5.56 -8.83
CA PRO A 30 7.28 6.57 -7.80
C PRO A 30 7.68 5.92 -6.48
N ALA A 31 8.48 6.62 -5.68
CA ALA A 31 8.97 6.11 -4.41
C ALA A 31 7.86 6.23 -3.36
N LEU A 32 6.95 5.27 -3.35
CA LEU A 32 5.80 5.26 -2.45
C LEU A 32 5.83 4.05 -1.53
N ASN A 33 5.42 4.28 -0.30
CA ASN A 33 5.24 3.21 0.67
C ASN A 33 4.04 3.54 1.57
N ALA A 34 3.51 2.50 2.19
CA ALA A 34 2.40 2.63 3.12
C ALA A 34 2.59 1.66 4.27
N HIS A 35 2.12 2.07 5.43
CA HIS A 35 2.19 1.26 6.65
C HIS A 35 0.79 1.10 7.21
N ALA A 36 0.46 -0.11 7.61
CA ALA A 36 -0.82 -0.38 8.27
C ALA A 36 -0.65 -1.48 9.30
N GLU A 37 -1.62 -1.58 10.18
CA GLU A 37 -1.59 -2.55 11.26
C GLU A 37 -2.94 -3.23 11.40
N SER A 38 -2.92 -4.44 11.95
CA SER A 38 -4.10 -5.11 12.44
C SER A 38 -3.87 -5.50 13.89
N VAL A 39 -4.92 -5.41 14.69
CA VAL A 39 -4.85 -5.77 16.11
C VAL A 39 -5.83 -6.90 16.35
N ARG A 40 -5.32 -8.00 16.88
CA ARG A 40 -6.13 -9.16 17.22
C ARG A 40 -6.88 -8.89 18.53
N SER A 41 -8.17 -9.18 18.56
CA SER A 41 -8.90 -9.09 19.80
C SER A 41 -8.54 -10.27 20.73
N ALA A 42 -8.73 -10.09 22.02
CA ALA A 42 -8.43 -11.13 23.00
C ALA A 42 -9.27 -12.40 22.78
N ALA A 43 -10.41 -12.28 22.11
CA ALA A 43 -11.30 -13.40 21.81
C ALA A 43 -10.90 -14.15 20.53
N ASP A 44 -10.03 -13.56 19.73
CA ASP A 44 -9.63 -14.16 18.47
C ASP A 44 -8.59 -15.26 18.69
N ARG A 45 -8.63 -16.26 17.82
CA ARG A 45 -7.60 -17.29 17.82
C ARG A 45 -6.28 -16.69 17.33
N PRO A 46 -5.15 -17.10 17.90
CA PRO A 46 -3.86 -16.63 17.42
C PRO A 46 -3.55 -17.25 16.06
N THR A 47 -3.95 -16.59 15.00
CA THR A 47 -3.70 -17.01 13.63
C THR A 47 -2.95 -15.92 12.91
N ASP A 48 -1.64 -16.10 12.73
CA ASP A 48 -0.76 -15.11 12.11
C ASP A 48 -1.21 -14.75 10.70
N ARG A 49 -1.69 -15.74 9.95
CA ARG A 49 -2.15 -15.51 8.58
C ARG A 49 -3.26 -14.46 8.50
N ILE A 50 -4.23 -14.52 9.40
CA ILE A 50 -5.35 -13.56 9.39
C ILE A 50 -4.84 -12.16 9.67
N GLY A 51 -3.96 -12.00 10.66
CA GLY A 51 -3.35 -10.72 10.98
C GLY A 51 -2.56 -10.18 9.79
N GLU A 52 -1.78 -11.02 9.14
CA GLU A 52 -1.01 -10.63 7.96
C GLU A 52 -1.93 -10.23 6.80
N GLU A 53 -2.97 -11.00 6.53
CA GLU A 53 -3.91 -10.69 5.45
C GLU A 53 -4.59 -9.34 5.68
N VAL A 54 -5.04 -9.08 6.91
CA VAL A 54 -5.71 -7.82 7.23
C VAL A 54 -4.74 -6.65 7.16
N ALA A 55 -3.56 -6.78 7.74
CA ALA A 55 -2.55 -5.72 7.69
C ALA A 55 -2.11 -5.44 6.26
N ALA A 56 -1.90 -6.48 5.45
CA ALA A 56 -1.52 -6.33 4.06
C ALA A 56 -2.62 -5.63 3.25
N SER A 57 -3.88 -6.03 3.43
CA SER A 57 -4.98 -5.42 2.69
C SER A 57 -5.10 -3.93 3.01
N ARG A 58 -4.91 -3.55 4.27
CA ARG A 58 -4.95 -2.14 4.68
C ARG A 58 -3.78 -1.35 4.13
N ALA A 59 -2.57 -1.93 4.16
CA ALA A 59 -1.38 -1.28 3.61
C ALA A 59 -1.49 -1.09 2.09
N LEU A 60 -1.99 -2.10 1.39
CA LEU A 60 -2.20 -2.03 -0.06
C LEU A 60 -3.26 -0.98 -0.42
N ASP A 61 -4.31 -0.88 0.36
CA ASP A 61 -5.36 0.11 0.17
C ASP A 61 -4.78 1.53 0.28
N MET A 62 -3.97 1.76 1.30
CA MET A 62 -3.30 3.05 1.50
C MET A 62 -2.30 3.34 0.39
N LEU A 63 -1.55 2.33 -0.05
CA LEU A 63 -0.59 2.49 -1.14
C LEU A 63 -1.31 2.85 -2.44
N ALA A 64 -2.43 2.20 -2.71
CA ALA A 64 -3.25 2.49 -3.88
C ALA A 64 -3.72 3.95 -3.87
N ARG A 65 -4.16 4.46 -2.73
CA ARG A 65 -4.58 5.86 -2.59
C ARG A 65 -3.43 6.83 -2.83
N LYS A 66 -2.25 6.51 -2.34
CA LYS A 66 -1.07 7.34 -2.56
C LYS A 66 -0.67 7.37 -4.02
N LEU A 67 -0.74 6.21 -4.68
CA LEU A 67 -0.44 6.11 -6.11
C LEU A 67 -1.46 6.91 -6.93
N HIS A 68 -2.72 6.86 -6.54
CA HIS A 68 -3.79 7.63 -7.16
C HIS A 68 -3.51 9.14 -7.07
N ALA A 69 -3.15 9.61 -5.88
CA ALA A 69 -2.81 11.01 -5.67
C ALA A 69 -1.56 11.42 -6.46
N GLN A 70 -0.58 10.52 -6.56
CA GLN A 70 0.62 10.76 -7.37
C GLN A 70 0.26 10.92 -8.85
N ALA A 71 -0.62 10.06 -9.36
CA ALA A 71 -1.07 10.13 -10.74
C ALA A 71 -1.81 11.45 -11.02
N ASP A 72 -2.66 11.89 -10.09
CA ASP A 72 -3.35 13.18 -10.21
C ASP A 72 -2.37 14.34 -10.30
N GLY A 73 -1.38 14.35 -9.42
CA GLY A 73 -0.35 15.39 -9.43
C GLY A 73 0.45 15.39 -10.73
N ASP A 74 0.80 14.21 -11.21
CA ASP A 74 1.57 14.07 -12.46
C ASP A 74 0.74 14.54 -13.66
N ILE A 75 -0.56 14.24 -13.68
CA ILE A 75 -1.45 14.70 -14.74
C ILE A 75 -1.57 16.22 -14.71
N GLU A 76 -1.75 16.80 -13.53
CA GLU A 76 -1.82 18.27 -13.39
C GLU A 76 -0.53 18.93 -13.85
N ASP A 77 0.62 18.40 -13.46
CA ASP A 77 1.92 18.93 -13.85
C ASP A 77 2.13 18.85 -15.35
N ALA A 78 1.72 17.74 -15.96
CA ALA A 78 1.91 17.53 -17.40
C ALA A 78 0.95 18.38 -18.25
N SER A 79 -0.28 18.60 -17.80
CA SER A 79 -1.31 19.28 -18.55
C SER A 79 -1.53 20.72 -18.12
N MET A 80 -1.03 21.10 -16.96
CA MET A 80 -1.26 22.39 -16.29
C MET A 80 -2.76 22.66 -16.11
N ARG A 81 -3.53 21.61 -15.83
CA ARG A 81 -4.96 21.64 -15.57
C ARG A 81 -5.29 20.77 -14.37
N PRO A 82 -6.38 21.05 -13.66
CA PRO A 82 -6.82 20.12 -12.61
C PRO A 82 -7.03 18.72 -13.18
N ALA A 83 -6.61 17.71 -12.42
CA ALA A 83 -6.75 16.33 -12.85
C ALA A 83 -8.16 15.84 -12.60
N TYR A 84 -8.74 15.19 -13.60
CA TYR A 84 -9.97 14.43 -13.46
C TYR A 84 -9.62 12.97 -13.70
N LEU A 85 -9.89 12.12 -12.74
CA LEU A 85 -9.56 10.73 -12.87
C LEU A 85 -10.57 10.05 -13.76
N ILE A 86 -10.14 9.83 -14.97
CA ILE A 86 -10.94 9.17 -16.00
C ILE A 86 -10.37 7.83 -16.41
N TYR A 87 -9.30 7.42 -15.74
CA TYR A 87 -8.64 6.14 -15.97
C TYR A 87 -9.19 5.07 -15.06
#